data_050ba7eae59d8b8a03464b403078e46c
#
_entry.id   050ba7eae59d8b8a03464b403078e46c
#
_cell.length_a   1.000
_cell.length_b   1.000
_cell.length_c   1.000
_cell.angle_alpha   90.00
_cell.angle_beta   90.00
_cell.angle_gamma   90.00
#
_symmetry.space_group_name_H-M   'P 1'
#
loop_
_entity.id
_entity.type
_entity.pdbx_description
1 polymer ?
#
loop_
_entity_poly.entity_id
_entity_poly.type
_entity_poly.pdbx_seq_one_letter_code
_entity_poly.pdbx_strand_id
1 'polypeptide(L)' 'MNLAEAIEQEIERNRELLKAYEKIPTGTFGAAMINRDIKNAVHALASGDVIEILKAYEALKNNE' A
#
# COMPACT_ATOMS: atom_id res chain seq x y z
N MET A 1 17.52 6.60 -4.58
CA MET A 1 16.41 5.85 -3.96
C MET A 1 16.40 4.44 -4.51
N ASN A 2 16.27 3.44 -3.66
CA ASN A 2 16.16 2.04 -4.10
C ASN A 2 14.69 1.59 -3.98
N LEU A 3 14.40 0.39 -4.46
CA LEU A 3 13.04 -0.13 -4.47
C LEU A 3 12.45 -0.27 -3.07
N ALA A 4 13.25 -0.71 -2.10
CA ALA A 4 12.76 -0.86 -0.72
C ALA A 4 12.35 0.49 -0.14
N GLU A 5 13.13 1.53 -0.36
CA GLU A 5 12.77 2.88 0.08
C GLU A 5 11.53 3.39 -0.64
N ALA A 6 11.42 3.13 -1.94
CA ALA A 6 10.28 3.57 -2.73
C ALA A 6 8.98 2.95 -2.22
N ILE A 7 8.98 1.64 -1.95
CA ILE A 7 7.78 0.96 -1.47
C ILE A 7 7.45 1.37 -0.03
N GLU A 8 8.45 1.62 0.80
CA GLU A 8 8.22 2.11 2.16
C GLU A 8 7.53 3.47 2.16
N GLN A 9 7.94 4.36 1.27
CA GLN A 9 7.29 5.67 1.12
C GLN A 9 5.84 5.51 0.67
N GLU A 10 5.58 4.58 -0.26
CA GLU A 10 4.22 4.32 -0.73
C GLU A 10 3.36 3.67 0.34
N ILE A 11 3.93 2.81 1.17
CA ILE A 11 3.21 2.24 2.31
C ILE A 11 2.76 3.38 3.25
N GLU A 12 3.66 4.30 3.56
CA GLU A 12 3.35 5.42 4.45
C GLU A 12 2.28 6.33 3.84
N ARG A 13 2.40 6.64 2.55
CA ARG A 13 1.39 7.44 1.84
C ARG A 13 0.02 6.76 1.90
N ASN A 14 0.00 5.44 1.69
CA ASN A 14 -1.25 4.67 1.70
C ASN A 14 -1.85 4.57 3.11
N ARG A 15 -1.02 4.55 4.16
CA ARG A 15 -1.52 4.59 5.54
C ARG A 15 -2.26 5.90 5.82
N GLU A 16 -1.74 7.02 5.34
CA GLU A 16 -2.40 8.30 5.48
C GLU A 16 -3.68 8.36 4.65
N LEU A 17 -3.63 7.80 3.44
CA LEU A 17 -4.81 7.71 2.57
C LEU A 17 -5.90 6.86 3.23
N LEU A 18 -5.53 5.75 3.86
CA LEU A 18 -6.45 4.88 4.57
C LEU A 18 -7.19 5.64 5.68
N LYS A 19 -6.47 6.45 6.45
CA LYS A 19 -7.08 7.28 7.49
C LYS A 19 -8.14 8.20 6.93
N ALA A 20 -7.87 8.81 5.77
CA ALA A 20 -8.83 9.69 5.11
C ALA A 20 -10.09 8.92 4.68
N TYR A 21 -9.91 7.73 4.10
CA TYR A 21 -11.03 6.91 3.66
C TYR A 21 -11.88 6.43 4.84
N GLU A 22 -11.27 6.14 5.98
CA GLU A 22 -11.98 5.68 7.17
C GLU A 22 -12.91 6.74 7.75
N LYS A 23 -12.67 8.01 7.45
CA LYS A 23 -13.51 9.12 7.89
C LYS A 23 -14.74 9.33 7.01
N ILE A 24 -14.80 8.67 5.86
CA ILE A 24 -15.89 8.82 4.90
C ILE A 24 -16.87 7.66 5.09
N PRO A 25 -18.16 7.92 5.40
CA PRO A 25 -19.12 6.84 5.63
C PRO A 25 -19.24 5.85 4.47
N THR A 26 -19.09 6.34 3.23
CA THR A 26 -19.17 5.49 2.03
C THR A 26 -17.81 4.97 1.58
N GLY A 27 -16.77 5.18 2.38
CA GLY A 27 -15.40 4.83 2.03
C GLY A 27 -14.95 3.43 2.47
N THR A 28 -15.85 2.62 3.01
CA THR A 28 -15.52 1.31 3.59
C THR A 28 -14.84 0.37 2.60
N PHE A 29 -15.37 0.29 1.39
CA PHE A 29 -14.81 -0.59 0.36
C PHE A 29 -13.41 -0.12 -0.05
N GLY A 30 -13.26 1.17 -0.30
CA GLY A 30 -11.95 1.75 -0.63
C GLY A 30 -10.93 1.55 0.49
N ALA A 31 -11.35 1.75 1.74
CA ALA A 31 -10.49 1.52 2.90
C ALA A 31 -10.03 0.06 2.97
N ALA A 32 -10.93 -0.88 2.73
CA ALA A 32 -10.58 -2.31 2.74
C ALA A 32 -9.55 -2.65 1.66
N MET A 33 -9.70 -2.08 0.46
CA MET A 33 -8.77 -2.30 -0.65
C MET A 33 -7.39 -1.73 -0.34
N ILE A 34 -7.33 -0.51 0.19
CA ILE A 34 -6.07 0.13 0.56
C ILE A 34 -5.37 -0.68 1.65
N ASN A 35 -6.11 -1.09 2.66
CA ASN A 35 -5.56 -1.89 3.76
C ASN A 35 -4.99 -3.22 3.26
N ARG A 36 -5.69 -3.88 2.34
CA ARG A 36 -5.20 -5.12 1.71
C ARG A 36 -3.87 -4.87 0.99
N ASP A 37 -3.79 -3.79 0.22
CA ASP A 37 -2.59 -3.47 -0.54
C ASP A 37 -1.41 -3.16 0.37
N ILE A 38 -1.65 -2.49 1.49
CA ILE A 38 -0.61 -2.23 2.50
C ILE A 38 -0.09 -3.55 3.08
N LYS A 39 -0.98 -4.45 3.47
CA LYS A 39 -0.60 -5.75 4.03
C LYS A 39 0.20 -6.57 3.02
N ASN A 40 -0.22 -6.58 1.76
CA ASN A 40 0.50 -7.27 0.70
C ASN A 40 1.91 -6.70 0.53
N ALA A 41 2.06 -5.39 0.63
CA ALA A 41 3.36 -4.74 0.51
C ALA A 41 4.30 -5.09 1.66
N VAL A 42 3.77 -5.11 2.88
CA VAL A 42 4.55 -5.51 4.06
C VAL A 42 5.03 -6.96 3.92
N HIS A 43 4.15 -7.85 3.47
CA HIS A 43 4.50 -9.25 3.20
C HIS A 43 5.56 -9.38 2.12
N ALA A 44 5.42 -8.63 1.03
CA ALA A 44 6.36 -8.66 -0.08
C ALA A 44 7.76 -8.24 0.38
N LEU A 45 7.84 -7.16 1.15
CA LEU A 45 9.12 -6.70 1.71
C LEU A 45 9.76 -7.77 2.58
N ALA A 46 8.98 -8.42 3.44
CA ALA A 46 9.48 -9.46 4.32
C ALA A 46 9.99 -10.68 3.56
N SER A 47 9.36 -11.00 2.41
CA SER A 47 9.76 -12.15 1.59
C SER A 47 11.07 -11.91 0.85
N GLY A 48 11.40 -10.66 0.55
CA GLY A 48 12.56 -10.32 -0.27
C GLY A 48 12.41 -10.65 -1.75
N ASP A 49 11.23 -11.07 -2.18
CA ASP A 49 10.95 -11.41 -3.58
C ASP A 49 10.74 -10.13 -4.38
N VAL A 50 11.69 -9.81 -5.27
CA VAL A 50 11.67 -8.57 -6.06
C VAL A 50 10.40 -8.45 -6.92
N ILE A 51 9.95 -9.55 -7.49
CA ILE A 51 8.73 -9.54 -8.33
C ILE A 51 7.52 -9.17 -7.49
N GLU A 52 7.38 -9.77 -6.32
CA GLU A 52 6.26 -9.46 -5.41
C GLU A 52 6.33 -8.02 -4.90
N ILE A 53 7.54 -7.52 -4.63
CA ILE A 53 7.74 -6.13 -4.20
C ILE A 53 7.31 -5.17 -5.30
N LEU A 54 7.68 -5.44 -6.56
CA LEU A 54 7.28 -4.60 -7.70
C LEU A 54 5.77 -4.58 -7.89
N LYS A 55 5.11 -5.74 -7.79
CA LYS A 55 3.66 -5.84 -7.90
C LYS A 55 2.97 -5.03 -6.80
N ALA A 56 3.45 -5.18 -5.57
CA ALA A 56 2.90 -4.46 -4.42
C ALA A 56 3.10 -2.94 -4.57
N TYR A 57 4.26 -2.53 -5.02
CA TYR A 57 4.57 -1.13 -5.26
C TYR A 57 3.60 -0.51 -6.27
N GLU A 58 3.36 -1.20 -7.40
CA GLU A 58 2.43 -0.72 -8.42
C GLU A 58 1.00 -0.61 -7.89
N ALA A 59 0.57 -1.58 -7.09
CA ALA A 59 -0.76 -1.53 -6.48
C ALA A 59 -0.92 -0.32 -5.57
N LEU A 60 0.08 -0.06 -4.72
CA LEU A 60 0.06 1.10 -3.81
C LEU A 60 0.08 2.41 -4.58
N LYS A 61 0.88 2.48 -5.64
CA LYS A 61 1.00 3.69 -6.46
C LYS A 61 -0.32 4.09 -7.11
N ASN A 62 -1.14 3.11 -7.46
CA ASN A 62 -2.42 3.35 -8.12
C ASN A 62 -3.53 3.79 -7.15
N ASN A 63 -3.32 3.72 -5.85
CA ASN A 63 -4.31 4.18 -4.87
C ASN A 63 -4.28 5.69 -4.71
N GLU A 64 -5.48 6.29 -4.73
CA GLU A 64 -5.66 7.73 -4.60
C GLU A 64 -6.72 8.09 -3.58
#